data_2f69b593251fa30b5d0995d22a4ea8f0
#
_entry.id   2f69b593251fa30b5d0995d22a4ea8f0
#
_cell.length_a   1.000
_cell.length_b   1.000
_cell.length_c   1.000
_cell.angle_alpha   90.00
_cell.angle_beta   90.00
_cell.angle_gamma   90.00
#
_symmetry.space_group_name_H-M   'P 1'
#
loop_
_entity.id
_entity.type
_entity.pdbx_description
1 polymer ?
#
loop_
_entity_poly.entity_id
_entity_poly.type
_entity_poly.pdbx_seq_one_letter_code
_entity_poly.pdbx_strand_id
1 'polypeptide(L)'
;YHKFILKSLRALSPEVRNVEYIISSQLAPLLQKTRLARESLVQEEQLEFKELLVDRETNLNPRYTFDSFIVGSFNELAHAAAFAVSKNLGQAYNPLFIYGGVGLGKTHLLQAVGNATKKNSGRIKIQYISAERFTNELVTAMQANEAHIFKDKYRSYDLLIIDDIQFIAGKTKTQEEFFHTFNSLYESGRQVVFSSDKPPQSIQNLEERLKSRFAGGMVADISQPEYESRLAILKSKAQGKESFLTEDILEFIASNVQKNIRELEGTLNSVVAKSKLIGKLLNVQEVREILAKNSQPKKIITANQIIRAVAEFYDINEKSLSEKTRKKEIVKPRQIAMYLLREDFNGSYPYIGQRFGGRDHTTAIHAHDKIIQEMRKEGTLIEEVKRIREKIYEYGE
;
A
#
# COMPACT_ATOMS: atom_id res chain seq x y z
N TYR A 1 7.73 -26.57 26.93
CA TYR A 1 8.15 -27.12 25.63
C TYR A 1 8.52 -28.59 25.75
N HIS A 2 9.31 -29.03 26.77
CA HIS A 2 9.78 -30.43 26.93
C HIS A 2 8.64 -31.48 26.87
N LYS A 3 7.54 -31.29 27.64
CA LYS A 3 6.39 -32.19 27.65
C LYS A 3 5.69 -32.26 26.27
N PHE A 4 5.67 -31.18 25.50
CA PHE A 4 5.07 -31.15 24.19
C PHE A 4 5.90 -31.91 23.16
N ILE A 5 7.21 -31.71 23.16
CA ILE A 5 8.17 -32.42 22.29
C ILE A 5 8.15 -33.92 22.58
N LEU A 6 8.17 -34.31 23.86
CA LEU A 6 8.10 -35.72 24.27
C LEU A 6 6.77 -36.38 23.82
N LYS A 7 5.64 -35.66 23.90
CA LYS A 7 4.32 -36.15 23.43
C LYS A 7 4.30 -36.32 21.91
N SER A 8 4.85 -35.38 21.14
CA SER A 8 4.94 -35.47 19.68
C SER A 8 5.86 -36.59 19.21
N LEU A 9 7.00 -36.81 19.89
CA LEU A 9 7.91 -37.92 19.58
C LEU A 9 7.32 -39.28 19.91
N ARG A 10 6.54 -39.41 20.99
CA ARG A 10 5.83 -40.66 21.33
C ARG A 10 4.70 -40.99 20.37
N ALA A 11 4.13 -40.00 19.71
CA ALA A 11 3.14 -40.22 18.64
C ALA A 11 3.77 -40.80 17.36
N LEU A 12 5.07 -40.52 17.12
CA LEU A 12 5.82 -41.06 15.98
C LEU A 12 6.53 -42.38 16.31
N SER A 13 6.98 -42.57 17.55
CA SER A 13 7.62 -43.79 18.03
C SER A 13 7.27 -44.03 19.50
N PRO A 14 6.42 -45.02 19.81
CA PRO A 14 5.95 -45.30 21.18
C PRO A 14 7.06 -45.63 22.18
N GLU A 15 8.23 -46.05 21.72
CA GLU A 15 9.38 -46.48 22.54
C GLU A 15 10.16 -45.33 23.17
N VAL A 16 9.91 -44.07 22.76
CA VAL A 16 10.61 -42.89 23.30
C VAL A 16 10.21 -42.66 24.76
N ARG A 17 11.14 -42.91 25.68
CA ARG A 17 10.90 -42.76 27.13
C ARG A 17 11.30 -41.38 27.64
N ASN A 18 12.36 -40.75 27.09
CA ASN A 18 12.85 -39.46 27.51
C ASN A 18 13.45 -38.68 26.32
N VAL A 19 13.57 -37.35 26.47
CA VAL A 19 14.21 -36.46 25.51
C VAL A 19 15.29 -35.68 26.25
N GLU A 20 16.54 -35.85 25.84
CA GLU A 20 17.69 -35.16 26.42
C GLU A 20 18.21 -34.15 25.40
N TYR A 21 18.45 -32.92 25.85
CA TYR A 21 18.94 -31.84 24.99
C TYR A 21 20.46 -31.73 25.14
N ILE A 22 21.19 -32.15 24.12
CA ILE A 22 22.67 -32.06 24.13
C ILE A 22 23.10 -30.86 23.31
N ILE A 23 23.71 -29.85 23.92
CA ILE A 23 24.35 -28.75 23.22
C ILE A 23 25.76 -29.25 22.84
N SER A 24 25.92 -29.79 21.62
CA SER A 24 27.17 -30.31 21.14
C SER A 24 28.00 -29.23 20.46
N SER A 25 29.15 -28.89 21.04
CA SER A 25 30.19 -28.04 20.44
C SER A 25 31.07 -28.76 19.40
N GLN A 26 30.81 -30.02 19.10
CA GLN A 26 31.64 -30.88 18.24
C GLN A 26 31.15 -31.06 16.79
N LEU A 27 30.12 -30.36 16.34
CA LEU A 27 29.64 -30.38 14.96
C LEU A 27 30.26 -29.28 14.07
N ALA A 28 31.46 -28.86 14.39
CA ALA A 28 32.15 -27.74 13.74
C ALA A 28 32.52 -27.94 12.24
N PRO A 29 32.84 -29.11 11.68
CA PRO A 29 33.32 -29.16 10.29
C PRO A 29 32.23 -29.25 9.23
N LEU A 30 31.03 -29.83 9.55
CA LEU A 30 29.93 -29.90 8.60
C LEU A 30 29.06 -28.61 8.56
N LEU A 31 29.07 -27.86 9.66
CA LEU A 31 28.36 -26.59 9.76
C LEU A 31 29.13 -25.41 9.14
N GLN A 32 30.45 -25.55 8.89
CA GLN A 32 31.20 -24.45 8.23
C GLN A 32 30.81 -24.26 6.77
N LYS A 33 30.53 -25.32 6.00
CA LYS A 33 30.04 -25.17 4.60
C LYS A 33 28.60 -24.65 4.51
N THR A 34 27.74 -25.06 5.44
CA THR A 34 26.37 -24.53 5.55
C THR A 34 26.33 -23.15 6.22
N ARG A 35 27.34 -22.81 7.02
CA ARG A 35 27.43 -21.49 7.68
C ARG A 35 27.87 -20.41 6.70
N LEU A 36 28.83 -20.67 5.81
CA LEU A 36 29.22 -19.73 4.74
C LEU A 36 28.11 -19.47 3.74
N ALA A 37 27.34 -20.51 3.38
CA ALA A 37 26.14 -20.32 2.54
C ALA A 37 24.98 -19.64 3.29
N ARG A 38 24.88 -19.80 4.60
CA ARG A 38 23.88 -19.14 5.44
C ARG A 38 24.30 -17.73 5.85
N GLU A 39 25.59 -17.47 6.02
CA GLU A 39 26.12 -16.13 6.30
C GLU A 39 26.02 -15.20 5.10
N SER A 40 26.12 -15.73 3.84
CA SER A 40 25.82 -14.95 2.65
C SER A 40 24.31 -14.64 2.52
N LEU A 41 23.43 -15.60 2.81
CA LEU A 41 21.99 -15.38 2.84
C LEU A 41 21.54 -14.47 3.99
N VAL A 42 22.16 -14.60 5.18
CA VAL A 42 21.89 -13.73 6.34
C VAL A 42 22.49 -12.33 6.16
N GLN A 43 23.58 -12.18 5.41
CA GLN A 43 24.07 -10.84 5.02
C GLN A 43 23.16 -10.19 3.96
N GLU A 44 22.60 -10.94 3.00
CA GLU A 44 21.59 -10.41 2.08
C GLU A 44 20.28 -10.06 2.81
N GLU A 45 19.78 -10.92 3.70
CA GLU A 45 18.61 -10.60 4.54
C GLU A 45 18.88 -9.44 5.52
N GLN A 46 20.09 -9.34 6.11
CA GLN A 46 20.46 -8.19 6.95
C GLN A 46 20.64 -6.90 6.12
N LEU A 47 21.03 -6.98 4.86
CA LEU A 47 21.01 -5.83 3.94
C LEU A 47 19.56 -5.41 3.65
N GLU A 48 18.64 -6.33 3.37
CA GLU A 48 17.22 -6.00 3.21
C GLU A 48 16.59 -5.42 4.49
N PHE A 49 16.94 -5.90 5.68
CA PHE A 49 16.46 -5.34 6.95
C PHE A 49 17.10 -3.98 7.30
N LYS A 50 18.37 -3.71 6.92
CA LYS A 50 18.96 -2.36 7.02
C LYS A 50 18.23 -1.34 6.14
N GLU A 51 17.53 -1.83 5.12
CA GLU A 51 16.78 -1.02 4.18
C GLU A 51 15.48 -0.41 4.74
N LEU A 52 15.02 -0.83 5.92
CA LEU A 52 13.81 -0.31 6.59
C LEU A 52 14.10 0.72 7.70
N LEU A 53 15.34 1.18 7.85
CA LEU A 53 15.69 2.15 8.89
C LEU A 53 15.21 3.56 8.51
N VAL A 54 13.95 3.84 8.79
CA VAL A 54 13.45 5.21 8.89
C VAL A 54 14.15 5.87 10.08
N ASP A 55 14.70 7.04 9.85
CA ASP A 55 15.28 7.86 10.91
C ASP A 55 14.21 8.22 11.95
N ARG A 56 14.37 7.75 13.17
CA ARG A 56 13.37 7.89 14.24
C ARG A 56 13.13 9.33 14.68
N GLU A 57 14.11 10.20 14.49
CA GLU A 57 14.03 11.61 14.89
C GLU A 57 13.25 12.44 13.86
N THR A 58 13.51 12.22 12.58
CA THR A 58 12.94 13.01 11.48
C THR A 58 11.82 12.31 10.73
N ASN A 59 11.63 11.01 10.93
CA ASN A 59 10.79 10.09 10.13
C ASN A 59 11.16 10.03 8.64
N LEU A 60 12.39 10.41 8.26
CA LEU A 60 12.87 10.34 6.88
C LEU A 60 13.42 8.95 6.56
N ASN A 61 13.15 8.48 5.35
CA ASN A 61 13.79 7.31 4.78
C ASN A 61 15.07 7.76 4.04
N PRO A 62 16.28 7.32 4.45
CA PRO A 62 17.55 7.77 3.87
C PRO A 62 17.74 7.39 2.39
N ARG A 63 16.92 6.49 1.84
CA ARG A 63 16.96 6.11 0.42
C ARG A 63 16.39 7.17 -0.52
N TYR A 64 15.52 8.01 -0.03
CA TYR A 64 14.89 9.05 -0.83
C TYR A 64 15.80 10.27 -0.90
N THR A 65 16.66 10.29 -1.90
CA THR A 65 17.63 11.36 -2.16
C THR A 65 17.39 11.98 -3.54
N PHE A 66 17.93 13.18 -3.77
CA PHE A 66 17.90 13.77 -5.11
C PHE A 66 18.71 12.94 -6.11
N ASP A 67 19.81 12.31 -5.69
CA ASP A 67 20.66 11.49 -6.54
C ASP A 67 19.92 10.23 -7.07
N SER A 68 18.98 9.69 -6.29
CA SER A 68 18.17 8.53 -6.67
C SER A 68 16.85 8.90 -7.37
N PHE A 69 16.58 10.21 -7.53
CA PHE A 69 15.38 10.74 -8.17
C PHE A 69 15.63 11.01 -9.64
N ILE A 70 14.93 10.31 -10.53
CA ILE A 70 15.08 10.53 -11.98
C ILE A 70 14.30 11.77 -12.39
N VAL A 71 15.02 12.71 -13.01
CA VAL A 71 14.45 13.98 -13.50
C VAL A 71 14.14 13.86 -14.98
N GLY A 72 12.99 14.38 -15.39
CA GLY A 72 12.53 14.48 -16.77
C GLY A 72 11.56 15.64 -16.91
N SER A 73 11.06 15.88 -18.14
CA SER A 73 10.07 16.94 -18.44
C SER A 73 8.86 16.90 -17.53
N PHE A 74 8.48 15.71 -17.06
CA PHE A 74 7.30 15.47 -16.23
C PHE A 74 7.42 15.97 -14.77
N ASN A 75 8.63 16.26 -14.27
CA ASN A 75 8.89 16.62 -12.87
C ASN A 75 10.02 17.64 -12.67
N GLU A 76 10.58 18.20 -13.75
CA GLU A 76 11.74 19.11 -13.71
C GLU A 76 11.49 20.31 -12.81
N LEU A 77 10.34 20.97 -12.95
CA LEU A 77 9.99 22.14 -12.13
C LEU A 77 9.89 21.79 -10.65
N ALA A 78 9.22 20.68 -10.31
CA ALA A 78 9.08 20.22 -8.93
C ALA A 78 10.44 19.87 -8.33
N HIS A 79 11.30 19.18 -9.09
CA HIS A 79 12.66 18.87 -8.68
C HIS A 79 13.50 20.13 -8.43
N ALA A 80 13.51 21.08 -9.38
CA ALA A 80 14.29 22.32 -9.26
C ALA A 80 13.84 23.15 -8.05
N ALA A 81 12.52 23.29 -7.83
CA ALA A 81 11.96 23.97 -6.67
C ALA A 81 12.33 23.27 -5.35
N ALA A 82 12.20 21.96 -5.28
CA ALA A 82 12.56 21.16 -4.10
C ALA A 82 14.06 21.25 -3.78
N PHE A 83 14.91 21.21 -4.82
CA PHE A 83 16.35 21.36 -4.65
C PHE A 83 16.73 22.77 -4.15
N ALA A 84 16.11 23.83 -4.71
CA ALA A 84 16.32 25.20 -4.25
C ALA A 84 15.93 25.38 -2.77
N VAL A 85 14.78 24.82 -2.35
CA VAL A 85 14.33 24.83 -0.95
C VAL A 85 15.33 24.12 -0.03
N SER A 86 15.88 22.98 -0.44
CA SER A 86 16.87 22.25 0.36
C SER A 86 18.18 23.01 0.60
N LYS A 87 18.48 24.01 -0.23
CA LYS A 87 19.66 24.88 -0.10
C LYS A 87 19.38 26.16 0.68
N ASN A 88 18.18 26.71 0.57
CA ASN A 88 17.82 28.03 1.10
C ASN A 88 16.46 27.95 1.83
N LEU A 89 16.44 27.30 3.00
CA LEU A 89 15.23 27.13 3.80
C LEU A 89 14.60 28.45 4.19
N GLY A 90 13.28 28.55 4.06
CA GLY A 90 12.49 29.73 4.40
C GLY A 90 12.65 30.93 3.47
N GLN A 91 13.62 30.87 2.54
CA GLN A 91 13.94 32.01 1.65
C GLN A 91 13.58 31.76 0.18
N ALA A 92 13.69 30.49 -0.30
CA ALA A 92 13.44 30.20 -1.71
C ALA A 92 11.94 30.19 -2.02
N TYR A 93 11.26 29.14 -1.71
CA TYR A 93 9.84 28.93 -2.00
C TYR A 93 9.14 28.46 -0.72
N ASN A 94 8.41 29.35 -0.06
CA ASN A 94 7.72 29.01 1.19
C ASN A 94 6.25 29.47 1.15
N PRO A 95 5.28 28.55 1.25
CA PRO A 95 5.45 27.10 1.22
C PRO A 95 5.84 26.58 -0.16
N LEU A 96 6.43 25.36 -0.20
CA LEU A 96 6.54 24.58 -1.43
C LEU A 96 5.40 23.55 -1.46
N PHE A 97 4.58 23.58 -2.50
CA PHE A 97 3.45 22.68 -2.68
C PHE A 97 3.66 21.83 -3.93
N ILE A 98 3.86 20.52 -3.75
CA ILE A 98 4.07 19.57 -4.85
C ILE A 98 2.81 18.73 -5.02
N TYR A 99 2.22 18.74 -6.22
CA TYR A 99 1.05 17.93 -6.49
C TYR A 99 1.23 17.01 -7.70
N GLY A 100 0.37 15.98 -7.81
CA GLY A 100 0.40 15.05 -8.93
C GLY A 100 -0.29 13.75 -8.57
N GLY A 101 -0.54 12.91 -9.56
CA GLY A 101 -1.21 11.63 -9.40
C GLY A 101 -0.56 10.71 -8.36
N VAL A 102 -1.29 9.65 -7.99
CA VAL A 102 -0.80 8.65 -7.05
C VAL A 102 0.40 7.90 -7.65
N GLY A 103 1.46 7.69 -6.84
CA GLY A 103 2.62 6.88 -7.25
C GLY A 103 3.57 7.55 -8.24
N LEU A 104 3.55 8.89 -8.39
CA LEU A 104 4.45 9.65 -9.27
C LEU A 104 5.75 10.14 -8.61
N GLY A 105 6.00 9.79 -7.35
CA GLY A 105 7.27 10.12 -6.66
C GLY A 105 7.22 11.36 -5.75
N LYS A 106 6.03 11.94 -5.46
CA LYS A 106 5.89 13.09 -4.54
C LYS A 106 6.58 12.84 -3.19
N THR A 107 6.25 11.75 -2.53
CA THR A 107 6.85 11.34 -1.23
C THR A 107 8.37 11.24 -1.32
N HIS A 108 8.92 10.70 -2.42
CA HIS A 108 10.35 10.63 -2.65
C HIS A 108 10.96 12.04 -2.67
N LEU A 109 10.40 12.94 -3.45
CA LEU A 109 10.91 14.29 -3.61
C LEU A 109 10.83 15.10 -2.30
N LEU A 110 9.72 14.98 -1.56
CA LEU A 110 9.56 15.59 -0.24
C LEU A 110 10.65 15.12 0.74
N GLN A 111 10.88 13.81 0.80
CA GLN A 111 11.88 13.23 1.69
C GLN A 111 13.31 13.54 1.22
N ALA A 112 13.54 13.70 -0.09
CA ALA A 112 14.82 14.15 -0.62
C ALA A 112 15.17 15.56 -0.13
N VAL A 113 14.19 16.48 -0.03
CA VAL A 113 14.39 17.79 0.60
C VAL A 113 14.86 17.62 2.04
N GLY A 114 14.18 16.82 2.84
CA GLY A 114 14.54 16.56 4.23
C GLY A 114 15.94 15.96 4.39
N ASN A 115 16.26 14.93 3.61
CA ASN A 115 17.57 14.27 3.66
C ASN A 115 18.72 15.18 3.23
N ALA A 116 18.52 15.96 2.16
CA ALA A 116 19.51 16.93 1.71
C ALA A 116 19.74 18.05 2.75
N THR A 117 18.66 18.56 3.35
CA THR A 117 18.72 19.55 4.42
C THR A 117 19.48 19.02 5.62
N LYS A 118 19.17 17.80 6.09
CA LYS A 118 19.87 17.14 7.21
C LYS A 118 21.36 16.99 6.94
N LYS A 119 21.73 16.61 5.72
CA LYS A 119 23.13 16.45 5.28
C LYS A 119 23.90 17.77 5.29
N ASN A 120 23.24 18.85 4.90
CA ASN A 120 23.87 20.17 4.77
C ASN A 120 23.98 20.91 6.11
N SER A 121 23.12 20.64 7.09
CA SER A 121 22.98 21.44 8.32
C SER A 121 22.56 20.55 9.49
N GLY A 122 23.52 19.99 10.19
CA GLY A 122 23.30 19.00 11.25
C GLY A 122 22.53 19.47 12.51
N ARG A 123 22.15 20.75 12.62
CA ARG A 123 21.45 21.34 13.79
C ARG A 123 20.00 21.73 13.49
N ILE A 124 19.49 21.46 12.28
CA ILE A 124 18.14 21.85 11.87
C ILE A 124 17.14 20.80 12.35
N LYS A 125 16.07 21.25 12.99
CA LYS A 125 14.95 20.40 13.42
C LYS A 125 14.02 20.13 12.23
N ILE A 126 14.00 18.88 11.77
CA ILE A 126 13.22 18.45 10.61
C ILE A 126 12.15 17.47 11.07
N GLN A 127 10.93 17.59 10.55
CA GLN A 127 9.88 16.62 10.74
C GLN A 127 9.21 16.30 9.40
N TYR A 128 9.22 15.02 9.04
CA TYR A 128 8.35 14.47 8.00
C TYR A 128 7.17 13.75 8.65
N ILE A 129 5.96 14.05 8.18
CA ILE A 129 4.72 13.44 8.69
C ILE A 129 3.66 13.38 7.58
N SER A 130 2.81 12.35 7.58
CA SER A 130 1.60 12.36 6.76
C SER A 130 0.50 13.20 7.42
N ALA A 131 -0.36 13.83 6.62
CA ALA A 131 -1.48 14.63 7.12
C ALA A 131 -2.46 13.80 7.98
N GLU A 132 -2.58 12.50 7.70
CA GLU A 132 -3.38 11.59 8.52
C GLU A 132 -2.78 11.43 9.92
N ARG A 133 -1.48 11.17 10.02
CA ARG A 133 -0.79 11.04 11.31
C ARG A 133 -0.79 12.35 12.09
N PHE A 134 -0.57 13.50 11.42
CA PHE A 134 -0.70 14.83 12.01
C PHE A 134 -2.09 15.02 12.64
N THR A 135 -3.16 14.65 11.91
CA THR A 135 -4.53 14.73 12.39
C THR A 135 -4.74 13.84 13.63
N ASN A 136 -4.26 12.61 13.60
CA ASN A 136 -4.41 11.68 14.71
C ASN A 136 -3.66 12.14 15.97
N GLU A 137 -2.44 12.66 15.82
CA GLU A 137 -1.67 13.24 16.92
C GLU A 137 -2.38 14.46 17.52
N LEU A 138 -2.96 15.34 16.67
CA LEU A 138 -3.75 16.49 17.12
C LEU A 138 -4.98 16.07 17.91
N VAL A 139 -5.77 15.13 17.38
CA VAL A 139 -6.98 14.63 18.05
C VAL A 139 -6.65 14.03 19.41
N THR A 140 -5.60 13.24 19.50
CA THR A 140 -5.13 12.65 20.75
C THR A 140 -4.72 13.73 21.77
N ALA A 141 -3.96 14.73 21.33
CA ALA A 141 -3.55 15.84 22.19
C ALA A 141 -4.75 16.68 22.68
N MET A 142 -5.77 16.88 21.83
CA MET A 142 -7.00 17.57 22.22
C MET A 142 -7.80 16.78 23.25
N GLN A 143 -7.91 15.45 23.10
CA GLN A 143 -8.58 14.57 24.06
C GLN A 143 -7.88 14.53 25.43
N ALA A 144 -6.55 14.65 25.42
CA ALA A 144 -5.73 14.68 26.63
C ALA A 144 -5.62 16.09 27.26
N ASN A 145 -6.25 17.12 26.69
CA ASN A 145 -6.07 18.55 27.06
C ASN A 145 -4.60 19.04 26.91
N GLU A 146 -3.82 18.42 26.07
CA GLU A 146 -2.39 18.71 25.81
C GLU A 146 -2.18 19.43 24.47
N ALA A 147 -3.21 20.10 23.93
CA ALA A 147 -3.14 20.79 22.65
C ALA A 147 -2.00 21.84 22.58
N HIS A 148 -1.62 22.45 23.71
CA HIS A 148 -0.49 23.38 23.78
C HIS A 148 0.86 22.68 23.52
N ILE A 149 1.07 21.46 24.06
CA ILE A 149 2.28 20.67 23.84
C ILE A 149 2.42 20.30 22.37
N PHE A 150 1.31 19.92 21.74
CA PHE A 150 1.26 19.64 20.30
C PHE A 150 1.66 20.88 19.48
N LYS A 151 1.09 22.05 19.79
CA LYS A 151 1.41 23.31 19.11
C LYS A 151 2.88 23.67 19.24
N ASP A 152 3.43 23.61 20.46
CA ASP A 152 4.83 23.93 20.73
C ASP A 152 5.77 22.96 20.01
N LYS A 153 5.44 21.67 19.98
CA LYS A 153 6.17 20.65 19.23
C LYS A 153 6.28 21.04 17.76
N TYR A 154 5.13 21.23 17.08
CA TYR A 154 5.13 21.47 15.62
C TYR A 154 5.69 22.84 15.24
N ARG A 155 5.51 23.86 16.06
CA ARG A 155 6.10 25.18 15.87
C ARG A 155 7.60 25.24 16.11
N SER A 156 8.20 24.23 16.75
CA SER A 156 9.64 24.19 17.01
C SER A 156 10.48 23.73 15.83
N TYR A 157 9.88 23.16 14.77
CA TYR A 157 10.59 22.66 13.61
C TYR A 157 11.04 23.78 12.69
N ASP A 158 12.24 23.64 12.10
CA ASP A 158 12.77 24.56 11.11
C ASP A 158 12.34 24.17 9.69
N LEU A 159 12.11 22.86 9.48
CA LEU A 159 11.54 22.32 8.25
C LEU A 159 10.42 21.34 8.61
N LEU A 160 9.18 21.68 8.26
CA LEU A 160 8.01 20.79 8.39
C LEU A 160 7.58 20.29 7.02
N ILE A 161 7.62 18.97 6.83
CA ILE A 161 7.21 18.29 5.60
C ILE A 161 5.95 17.50 5.88
N ILE A 162 4.86 17.85 5.18
CA ILE A 162 3.56 17.16 5.33
C ILE A 162 3.15 16.52 4.02
N ASP A 163 3.08 15.19 4.05
CA ASP A 163 2.69 14.40 2.89
C ASP A 163 1.17 14.20 2.86
N ASP A 164 0.60 14.21 1.65
CA ASP A 164 -0.81 13.98 1.38
C ASP A 164 -1.76 14.91 2.15
N ILE A 165 -1.53 16.23 2.03
CA ILE A 165 -2.27 17.28 2.77
C ILE A 165 -3.78 17.25 2.52
N GLN A 166 -4.26 16.66 1.41
CA GLN A 166 -5.68 16.50 1.13
C GLN A 166 -6.45 15.74 2.22
N PHE A 167 -5.78 14.96 3.05
CA PHE A 167 -6.43 14.21 4.15
C PHE A 167 -6.86 15.07 5.35
N ILE A 168 -6.50 16.37 5.41
CA ILE A 168 -7.10 17.29 6.39
C ILE A 168 -8.45 17.84 5.90
N ALA A 169 -8.77 17.72 4.62
CA ALA A 169 -10.02 18.25 4.06
C ALA A 169 -11.25 17.66 4.75
N GLY A 170 -12.27 18.52 4.97
CA GLY A 170 -13.50 18.15 5.68
C GLY A 170 -13.36 18.04 7.22
N LYS A 171 -12.16 18.23 7.78
CA LYS A 171 -11.91 18.17 9.24
C LYS A 171 -11.70 19.57 9.80
N THR A 172 -12.79 20.31 10.05
CA THR A 172 -12.78 21.74 10.39
C THR A 172 -11.80 22.08 11.53
N LYS A 173 -11.87 21.39 12.66
CA LYS A 173 -10.97 21.64 13.80
C LYS A 173 -9.50 21.38 13.44
N THR A 174 -9.21 20.35 12.64
CA THR A 174 -7.86 20.06 12.19
C THR A 174 -7.35 21.16 11.25
N GLN A 175 -8.19 21.66 10.35
CA GLN A 175 -7.82 22.73 9.42
C GLN A 175 -7.54 24.04 10.16
N GLU A 176 -8.34 24.35 11.18
CA GLU A 176 -8.14 25.55 12.02
C GLU A 176 -6.79 25.50 12.75
N GLU A 177 -6.52 24.42 13.47
CA GLU A 177 -5.25 24.26 14.21
C GLU A 177 -4.03 24.18 13.27
N PHE A 178 -4.22 23.55 12.13
CA PHE A 178 -3.21 23.51 11.09
C PHE A 178 -2.90 24.90 10.55
N PHE A 179 -3.92 25.71 10.29
CA PHE A 179 -3.77 27.08 9.83
C PHE A 179 -2.93 27.94 10.80
N HIS A 180 -3.20 27.80 12.12
CA HIS A 180 -2.43 28.51 13.14
C HIS A 180 -0.97 28.02 13.21
N THR A 181 -0.76 26.73 13.10
CA THR A 181 0.60 26.14 13.08
C THR A 181 1.37 26.61 11.87
N PHE A 182 0.75 26.57 10.69
CA PHE A 182 1.34 27.02 9.44
C PHE A 182 1.72 28.50 9.50
N ASN A 183 0.81 29.39 9.93
CA ASN A 183 1.10 30.81 10.03
C ASN A 183 2.28 31.10 10.97
N SER A 184 2.33 30.44 12.13
CA SER A 184 3.42 30.60 13.08
C SER A 184 4.78 30.19 12.49
N LEU A 185 4.84 29.10 11.72
CA LEU A 185 6.05 28.68 11.01
C LEU A 185 6.44 29.69 9.92
N TYR A 186 5.47 30.08 9.11
CA TYR A 186 5.67 31.01 8.00
C TYR A 186 6.18 32.38 8.47
N GLU A 187 5.54 32.97 9.48
CA GLU A 187 5.93 34.26 10.07
C GLU A 187 7.31 34.22 10.74
N SER A 188 7.70 33.05 11.25
CA SER A 188 9.05 32.81 11.80
C SER A 188 10.10 32.47 10.74
N GLY A 189 9.78 32.57 9.45
CA GLY A 189 10.70 32.24 8.35
C GLY A 189 11.07 30.76 8.24
N ARG A 190 10.30 29.86 8.87
CA ARG A 190 10.53 28.42 8.84
C ARG A 190 9.91 27.80 7.60
N GLN A 191 10.57 26.79 7.04
CA GLN A 191 10.15 26.17 5.79
C GLN A 191 9.02 25.17 6.00
N VAL A 192 8.00 25.26 5.13
CA VAL A 192 6.95 24.26 5.05
C VAL A 192 6.89 23.68 3.63
N VAL A 193 6.76 22.34 3.53
CA VAL A 193 6.67 21.63 2.25
C VAL A 193 5.46 20.69 2.31
N PHE A 194 4.65 20.71 1.24
CA PHE A 194 3.44 19.88 1.15
C PHE A 194 3.45 18.98 -0.08
N SER A 195 2.79 17.83 0.03
CA SER A 195 2.32 17.11 -1.14
C SER A 195 0.81 16.98 -1.17
N SER A 196 0.26 16.77 -2.36
CA SER A 196 -1.16 16.47 -2.60
C SER A 196 -1.36 15.65 -3.87
N ASP A 197 -2.52 15.03 -4.01
CA ASP A 197 -2.95 14.41 -5.27
C ASP A 197 -3.53 15.42 -6.27
N LYS A 198 -3.86 16.65 -5.81
CA LYS A 198 -4.49 17.72 -6.59
C LYS A 198 -3.87 19.09 -6.24
N PRO A 199 -3.96 20.07 -7.15
CA PRO A 199 -3.56 21.43 -6.83
C PRO A 199 -4.46 22.02 -5.73
N PRO A 200 -3.98 23.03 -4.94
CA PRO A 200 -4.70 23.58 -3.78
C PRO A 200 -6.15 23.94 -4.06
N GLN A 201 -6.41 24.56 -5.19
CA GLN A 201 -7.74 25.05 -5.58
C GLN A 201 -8.75 23.90 -5.83
N SER A 202 -8.25 22.73 -6.24
CA SER A 202 -9.07 21.55 -6.56
C SER A 202 -9.33 20.62 -5.37
N ILE A 203 -8.79 20.91 -4.17
CA ILE A 203 -9.03 20.12 -2.97
C ILE A 203 -10.42 20.48 -2.44
N GLN A 204 -11.37 19.56 -2.55
CA GLN A 204 -12.72 19.73 -2.04
C GLN A 204 -12.73 19.78 -0.51
N ASN A 205 -13.62 20.56 0.09
CA ASN A 205 -13.77 20.72 1.54
C ASN A 205 -12.49 21.21 2.28
N LEU A 206 -11.57 21.85 1.56
CA LEU A 206 -10.47 22.60 2.13
C LEU A 206 -10.89 24.08 2.27
N GLU A 207 -10.62 24.69 3.42
CA GLU A 207 -10.96 26.09 3.68
C GLU A 207 -10.21 27.04 2.73
N GLU A 208 -10.90 28.08 2.22
CA GLU A 208 -10.34 29.03 1.25
C GLU A 208 -9.06 29.74 1.76
N ARG A 209 -9.01 30.01 3.08
CA ARG A 209 -7.82 30.58 3.71
C ARG A 209 -6.58 29.68 3.59
N LEU A 210 -6.76 28.34 3.68
CA LEU A 210 -5.66 27.39 3.48
C LEU A 210 -5.29 27.26 2.00
N LYS A 211 -6.28 27.21 1.10
CA LYS A 211 -6.02 27.20 -0.35
C LYS A 211 -5.18 28.41 -0.77
N SER A 212 -5.54 29.59 -0.28
CA SER A 212 -4.80 30.83 -0.56
C SER A 212 -3.37 30.78 -0.02
N ARG A 213 -3.17 30.25 1.19
CA ARG A 213 -1.83 30.10 1.79
C ARG A 213 -0.97 29.08 1.03
N PHE A 214 -1.54 27.97 0.63
CA PHE A 214 -0.82 26.94 -0.15
C PHE A 214 -0.42 27.46 -1.55
N ALA A 215 -1.28 28.26 -2.18
CA ALA A 215 -1.01 28.87 -3.46
C ALA A 215 -0.09 30.10 -3.37
N GLY A 216 0.09 30.67 -2.18
CA GLY A 216 0.94 31.87 -1.97
C GLY A 216 2.45 31.61 -2.08
N GLY A 217 2.86 30.34 -2.10
CA GLY A 217 4.24 29.92 -2.35
C GLY A 217 4.46 29.41 -3.77
N MET A 218 5.32 28.40 -3.90
CA MET A 218 5.56 27.71 -5.17
C MET A 218 4.68 26.46 -5.26
N VAL A 219 3.87 26.37 -6.30
CA VAL A 219 3.05 25.20 -6.63
C VAL A 219 3.65 24.53 -7.86
N ALA A 220 4.11 23.29 -7.71
CA ALA A 220 4.74 22.54 -8.79
C ALA A 220 4.05 21.18 -8.97
N ASP A 221 3.84 20.78 -10.23
CA ASP A 221 3.23 19.51 -10.57
C ASP A 221 4.25 18.41 -10.85
N ILE A 222 3.81 17.19 -10.65
CA ILE A 222 4.46 15.98 -11.17
C ILE A 222 3.43 15.26 -12.04
N SER A 223 3.67 15.24 -13.34
CA SER A 223 2.82 14.56 -14.32
C SER A 223 3.26 13.11 -14.57
N GLN A 224 2.65 12.44 -15.53
CA GLN A 224 3.02 11.06 -15.87
C GLN A 224 4.37 11.06 -16.64
N PRO A 225 5.30 10.15 -16.31
CA PRO A 225 6.57 10.05 -17.00
C PRO A 225 6.39 9.55 -18.43
N GLU A 226 7.14 10.11 -19.36
CA GLU A 226 7.28 9.63 -20.74
C GLU A 226 8.03 8.29 -20.79
N TYR A 227 8.03 7.62 -21.94
CA TYR A 227 8.65 6.30 -22.11
C TYR A 227 10.13 6.29 -21.67
N GLU A 228 10.90 7.29 -22.10
CA GLU A 228 12.34 7.41 -21.81
C GLU A 228 12.56 7.56 -20.29
N SER A 229 11.74 8.36 -19.64
CA SER A 229 11.78 8.55 -18.20
C SER A 229 11.41 7.28 -17.44
N ARG A 230 10.38 6.53 -17.92
CA ARG A 230 10.02 5.23 -17.33
C ARG A 230 11.14 4.21 -17.45
N LEU A 231 11.79 4.14 -18.63
CA LEU A 231 12.91 3.24 -18.85
C LEU A 231 14.11 3.61 -17.96
N ALA A 232 14.43 4.91 -17.84
CA ALA A 232 15.49 5.39 -16.95
C ALA A 232 15.23 5.06 -15.49
N ILE A 233 13.97 5.20 -15.02
CA ILE A 233 13.55 4.81 -13.66
C ILE A 233 13.75 3.29 -13.46
N LEU A 234 13.31 2.46 -14.42
CA LEU A 234 13.48 1.01 -14.35
C LEU A 234 14.95 0.61 -14.31
N LYS A 235 15.82 1.20 -15.17
CA LYS A 235 17.25 0.96 -15.18
C LYS A 235 17.90 1.33 -13.83
N SER A 236 17.54 2.48 -13.26
CA SER A 236 18.01 2.89 -11.93
C SER A 236 17.57 1.91 -10.84
N LYS A 237 16.32 1.44 -10.85
CA LYS A 237 15.78 0.48 -9.87
C LYS A 237 16.25 -0.97 -10.08
N ALA A 238 16.76 -1.27 -11.27
CA ALA A 238 17.35 -2.56 -11.60
C ALA A 238 18.80 -2.70 -11.16
N GLN A 239 19.47 -1.61 -10.75
CA GLN A 239 20.85 -1.67 -10.27
C GLN A 239 21.00 -2.69 -9.12
N GLY A 240 22.02 -3.57 -9.25
CA GLY A 240 22.22 -4.69 -8.33
C GLY A 240 21.31 -5.91 -8.55
N LYS A 241 20.44 -5.88 -9.58
CA LYS A 241 19.53 -6.98 -9.94
C LYS A 241 19.72 -7.46 -11.37
N GLU A 242 20.82 -7.07 -12.02
CA GLU A 242 21.09 -7.28 -13.46
C GLU A 242 21.14 -8.78 -13.82
N SER A 243 21.54 -9.64 -12.87
CA SER A 243 21.56 -11.09 -13.07
C SER A 243 20.18 -11.72 -13.30
N PHE A 244 19.09 -10.96 -13.05
CA PHE A 244 17.70 -11.43 -13.15
C PHE A 244 16.88 -10.68 -14.21
N LEU A 245 17.49 -9.73 -14.94
CA LEU A 245 16.81 -8.82 -15.86
C LEU A 245 17.64 -8.66 -17.15
N THR A 246 16.94 -8.62 -18.29
CA THR A 246 17.52 -8.22 -19.58
C THR A 246 17.00 -6.84 -19.98
N GLU A 247 17.69 -6.16 -20.88
CA GLU A 247 17.27 -4.84 -21.38
C GLU A 247 15.90 -4.92 -22.06
N ASP A 248 15.67 -5.96 -22.88
CA ASP A 248 14.38 -6.20 -23.55
C ASP A 248 13.20 -6.29 -22.56
N ILE A 249 13.43 -6.84 -21.36
CA ILE A 249 12.40 -6.90 -20.30
C ILE A 249 12.12 -5.51 -19.74
N LEU A 250 13.15 -4.70 -19.49
CA LEU A 250 12.97 -3.33 -19.00
C LEU A 250 12.22 -2.48 -20.02
N GLU A 251 12.57 -2.57 -21.29
CA GLU A 251 11.89 -1.89 -22.39
C GLU A 251 10.43 -2.34 -22.52
N PHE A 252 10.20 -3.66 -22.42
CA PHE A 252 8.85 -4.21 -22.46
C PHE A 252 7.99 -3.70 -21.29
N ILE A 253 8.53 -3.65 -20.07
CA ILE A 253 7.82 -3.10 -18.91
C ILE A 253 7.56 -1.60 -19.10
N ALA A 254 8.57 -0.82 -19.53
CA ALA A 254 8.44 0.62 -19.77
C ALA A 254 7.36 0.96 -20.82
N SER A 255 7.22 0.13 -21.86
CA SER A 255 6.23 0.31 -22.93
C SER A 255 4.80 0.02 -22.46
N ASN A 256 4.62 -0.99 -21.60
CA ASN A 256 3.30 -1.53 -21.24
C ASN A 256 2.75 -0.96 -19.93
N VAL A 257 3.60 -0.54 -18.98
CA VAL A 257 3.19 0.03 -17.69
C VAL A 257 3.34 1.54 -17.75
N GLN A 258 2.21 2.25 -17.92
CA GLN A 258 2.20 3.70 -18.18
C GLN A 258 1.60 4.53 -17.04
N LYS A 259 0.81 3.93 -16.13
CA LYS A 259 -0.02 4.67 -15.17
C LYS A 259 0.76 5.41 -14.09
N ASN A 260 1.70 4.74 -13.44
CA ASN A 260 2.47 5.33 -12.35
C ASN A 260 3.77 4.56 -12.04
N ILE A 261 4.69 5.22 -11.33
CA ILE A 261 6.00 4.68 -10.98
C ILE A 261 5.90 3.51 -9.97
N ARG A 262 4.91 3.53 -9.07
CA ARG A 262 4.71 2.41 -8.13
C ARG A 262 4.35 1.12 -8.86
N GLU A 263 3.55 1.20 -9.90
CA GLU A 263 3.18 0.05 -10.74
C GLU A 263 4.40 -0.47 -11.52
N LEU A 264 5.24 0.45 -12.03
CA LEU A 264 6.52 0.11 -12.65
C LEU A 264 7.43 -0.67 -11.69
N GLU A 265 7.65 -0.14 -10.49
CA GLU A 265 8.47 -0.78 -9.45
C GLU A 265 7.87 -2.11 -8.98
N GLY A 266 6.56 -2.19 -8.79
CA GLY A 266 5.85 -3.40 -8.42
C GLY A 266 6.01 -4.51 -9.47
N THR A 267 5.90 -4.15 -10.75
CA THR A 267 6.11 -5.07 -11.86
C THR A 267 7.56 -5.55 -11.93
N LEU A 268 8.53 -4.64 -11.84
CA LEU A 268 9.96 -4.99 -11.81
C LEU A 268 10.27 -5.97 -10.68
N ASN A 269 9.79 -5.69 -9.47
CA ASN A 269 10.01 -6.56 -8.31
C ASN A 269 9.35 -7.93 -8.48
N SER A 270 8.16 -8.00 -9.10
CA SER A 270 7.49 -9.27 -9.42
C SER A 270 8.27 -10.12 -10.42
N VAL A 271 8.85 -9.47 -11.43
CA VAL A 271 9.71 -10.14 -12.43
C VAL A 271 10.97 -10.69 -11.77
N VAL A 272 11.68 -9.87 -10.98
CA VAL A 272 12.88 -10.29 -10.24
C VAL A 272 12.58 -11.44 -9.28
N ALA A 273 11.48 -11.34 -8.50
CA ALA A 273 11.08 -12.38 -7.57
C ALA A 273 10.79 -13.72 -8.28
N LYS A 274 10.07 -13.69 -9.43
CA LYS A 274 9.79 -14.90 -10.21
C LYS A 274 11.05 -15.47 -10.84
N SER A 275 11.96 -14.62 -11.36
CA SER A 275 13.25 -15.05 -11.91
C SER A 275 14.12 -15.73 -10.85
N LYS A 276 14.22 -15.14 -9.65
CA LYS A 276 14.92 -15.74 -8.48
C LYS A 276 14.32 -17.09 -8.08
N LEU A 277 12.98 -17.17 -8.01
CA LEU A 277 12.28 -18.40 -7.61
C LEU A 277 12.53 -19.56 -8.57
N ILE A 278 12.56 -19.28 -9.90
CA ILE A 278 12.74 -20.30 -10.94
C ILE A 278 14.24 -20.57 -11.19
N GLY A 279 15.13 -19.67 -10.77
CA GLY A 279 16.59 -19.78 -11.01
C GLY A 279 17.00 -19.52 -12.45
N LYS A 280 16.16 -18.84 -13.26
CA LYS A 280 16.47 -18.48 -14.67
C LYS A 280 15.96 -17.09 -15.01
N LEU A 281 16.55 -16.49 -16.04
CA LEU A 281 16.01 -15.29 -16.68
C LEU A 281 14.65 -15.60 -17.30
N LEU A 282 13.70 -14.71 -17.09
CA LEU A 282 12.39 -14.77 -17.73
C LEU A 282 12.50 -14.26 -19.18
N ASN A 283 11.68 -14.78 -20.07
CA ASN A 283 11.49 -14.23 -21.41
C ASN A 283 10.33 -13.20 -21.41
N VAL A 284 10.23 -12.43 -22.52
CA VAL A 284 9.20 -11.39 -22.66
C VAL A 284 7.78 -11.95 -22.55
N GLN A 285 7.55 -13.18 -23.02
CA GLN A 285 6.24 -13.83 -22.93
C GLN A 285 5.85 -14.15 -21.48
N GLU A 286 6.79 -14.65 -20.68
CA GLU A 286 6.58 -14.90 -19.25
C GLU A 286 6.32 -13.61 -18.47
N VAL A 287 6.97 -12.49 -18.86
CA VAL A 287 6.73 -11.15 -18.30
C VAL A 287 5.35 -10.62 -18.71
N ARG A 288 4.93 -10.86 -19.97
CA ARG A 288 3.57 -10.51 -20.44
C ARG A 288 2.48 -11.17 -19.59
N GLU A 289 2.65 -12.44 -19.22
CA GLU A 289 1.72 -13.13 -18.33
C GLU A 289 1.66 -12.52 -16.92
N ILE A 290 2.79 -12.04 -16.39
CA ILE A 290 2.83 -11.32 -15.10
C ILE A 290 2.05 -10.03 -15.23
N LEU A 291 2.26 -9.24 -16.28
CA LEU A 291 1.54 -8.01 -16.54
C LEU A 291 0.04 -8.25 -16.71
N ALA A 292 -0.35 -9.27 -17.49
CA ALA A 292 -1.75 -9.62 -17.69
C ALA A 292 -2.46 -9.97 -16.36
N LYS A 293 -1.79 -10.69 -15.46
CA LYS A 293 -2.33 -10.99 -14.12
C LYS A 293 -2.44 -9.75 -13.22
N ASN A 294 -1.50 -8.83 -13.33
CA ASN A 294 -1.48 -7.59 -12.54
C ASN A 294 -2.41 -6.51 -13.13
N SER A 295 -2.58 -6.51 -14.46
CA SER A 295 -3.38 -5.54 -15.22
C SER A 295 -4.83 -5.98 -15.42
N GLN A 296 -5.20 -7.20 -15.05
CA GLN A 296 -6.62 -7.52 -14.99
C GLN A 296 -7.24 -6.53 -13.98
N PRO A 297 -8.09 -5.59 -14.43
CA PRO A 297 -8.96 -4.92 -13.50
C PRO A 297 -9.62 -6.06 -12.76
N LYS A 298 -9.66 -6.03 -11.42
CA LYS A 298 -10.62 -6.88 -10.69
C LYS A 298 -11.92 -6.63 -11.42
N LYS A 299 -12.40 -7.60 -12.23
CA LYS A 299 -13.65 -7.46 -13.00
C LYS A 299 -14.62 -6.93 -11.98
N ILE A 300 -15.21 -5.75 -12.23
CA ILE A 300 -16.16 -5.14 -11.31
C ILE A 300 -17.39 -6.03 -11.39
N ILE A 301 -17.41 -7.03 -10.52
CA ILE A 301 -18.52 -7.96 -10.39
C ILE A 301 -19.67 -7.15 -9.83
N THR A 302 -20.77 -7.09 -10.54
CA THR A 302 -21.98 -6.43 -10.05
C THR A 302 -22.82 -7.41 -9.22
N ALA A 303 -23.59 -6.87 -8.25
CA ALA A 303 -24.49 -7.70 -7.45
C ALA A 303 -25.49 -8.50 -8.31
N ASN A 304 -25.93 -7.92 -9.43
CA ASN A 304 -26.85 -8.60 -10.37
C ASN A 304 -26.18 -9.80 -11.06
N GLN A 305 -24.92 -9.68 -11.46
CA GLN A 305 -24.18 -10.79 -12.07
C GLN A 305 -24.05 -11.96 -11.11
N ILE A 306 -23.77 -11.71 -9.82
CA ILE A 306 -23.72 -12.77 -8.81
C ILE A 306 -25.07 -13.46 -8.66
N ILE A 307 -26.17 -12.69 -8.50
CA ILE A 307 -27.51 -13.24 -8.35
C ILE A 307 -27.88 -14.08 -9.56
N ARG A 308 -27.62 -13.58 -10.77
CA ARG A 308 -27.88 -14.25 -12.04
C ARG A 308 -27.07 -15.54 -12.17
N ALA A 309 -25.78 -15.52 -11.92
CA ALA A 309 -24.93 -16.71 -12.01
C ALA A 309 -25.35 -17.82 -11.05
N VAL A 310 -25.74 -17.47 -9.81
CA VAL A 310 -26.29 -18.44 -8.85
C VAL A 310 -27.62 -18.99 -9.32
N ALA A 311 -28.54 -18.14 -9.80
CA ALA A 311 -29.84 -18.57 -10.29
C ALA A 311 -29.71 -19.54 -11.46
N GLU A 312 -28.85 -19.23 -12.44
CA GLU A 312 -28.58 -20.11 -13.59
C GLU A 312 -27.87 -21.41 -13.20
N PHE A 313 -26.96 -21.38 -12.21
CA PHE A 313 -26.26 -22.58 -11.77
C PHE A 313 -27.22 -23.62 -11.15
N TYR A 314 -28.26 -23.14 -10.44
CA TYR A 314 -29.26 -23.98 -9.79
C TYR A 314 -30.56 -24.13 -10.60
N ASP A 315 -30.60 -23.60 -11.84
CA ASP A 315 -31.77 -23.62 -12.73
C ASP A 315 -33.04 -23.07 -12.05
N ILE A 316 -32.92 -21.91 -11.39
CA ILE A 316 -34.00 -21.23 -10.68
C ILE A 316 -34.20 -19.81 -11.21
N ASN A 317 -35.41 -19.26 -11.04
CA ASN A 317 -35.67 -17.87 -11.41
C ASN A 317 -35.01 -16.92 -10.41
N GLU A 318 -34.31 -15.87 -10.89
CA GLU A 318 -33.65 -14.85 -10.05
C GLU A 318 -34.58 -14.25 -8.99
N LYS A 319 -35.87 -14.00 -9.37
CA LYS A 319 -36.88 -13.43 -8.48
C LYS A 319 -37.17 -14.36 -7.29
N SER A 320 -37.08 -15.68 -7.48
CA SER A 320 -37.31 -16.67 -6.42
C SER A 320 -36.29 -16.56 -5.28
N LEU A 321 -35.07 -16.07 -5.57
CA LEU A 321 -34.07 -15.81 -4.54
C LEU A 321 -34.50 -14.70 -3.56
N SER A 322 -35.30 -13.75 -4.01
CA SER A 322 -35.81 -12.63 -3.20
C SER A 322 -37.13 -12.95 -2.47
N GLU A 323 -37.86 -13.97 -2.90
CA GLU A 323 -39.15 -14.35 -2.34
C GLU A 323 -39.05 -14.88 -0.91
N LYS A 324 -40.13 -14.72 -0.12
CA LYS A 324 -40.25 -15.26 1.26
C LYS A 324 -40.58 -16.75 1.25
N THR A 325 -39.78 -17.58 0.59
CA THR A 325 -39.93 -19.03 0.58
C THR A 325 -38.91 -19.73 1.49
N ARG A 326 -39.32 -20.87 2.08
CA ARG A 326 -38.47 -21.75 2.92
C ARG A 326 -38.11 -23.06 2.23
N LYS A 327 -38.45 -23.26 0.95
CA LYS A 327 -38.10 -24.45 0.18
C LYS A 327 -36.58 -24.63 0.13
N LYS A 328 -36.10 -25.84 0.46
CA LYS A 328 -34.65 -26.14 0.50
C LYS A 328 -33.92 -25.83 -0.81
N GLU A 329 -34.61 -26.11 -1.94
CA GLU A 329 -34.12 -25.82 -3.31
C GLU A 329 -33.82 -24.35 -3.58
N ILE A 330 -34.40 -23.41 -2.81
CA ILE A 330 -34.20 -21.96 -2.96
C ILE A 330 -33.37 -21.39 -1.80
N VAL A 331 -33.45 -22.01 -0.62
CA VAL A 331 -32.74 -21.50 0.57
C VAL A 331 -31.21 -21.68 0.43
N LYS A 332 -30.73 -22.84 -0.04
CA LYS A 332 -29.28 -23.07 -0.24
C LYS A 332 -28.70 -22.11 -1.29
N PRO A 333 -29.24 -22.00 -2.51
CA PRO A 333 -28.78 -21.02 -3.50
C PRO A 333 -28.80 -19.58 -2.99
N ARG A 334 -29.86 -19.19 -2.25
CA ARG A 334 -29.92 -17.85 -1.63
C ARG A 334 -28.80 -17.60 -0.65
N GLN A 335 -28.47 -18.57 0.20
CA GLN A 335 -27.38 -18.45 1.17
C GLN A 335 -26.02 -18.32 0.46
N ILE A 336 -25.79 -19.08 -0.61
CA ILE A 336 -24.59 -18.99 -1.45
C ILE A 336 -24.51 -17.62 -2.12
N ALA A 337 -25.63 -17.09 -2.67
CA ALA A 337 -25.64 -15.77 -3.27
C ALA A 337 -25.33 -14.66 -2.25
N MET A 338 -25.86 -14.75 -1.02
CA MET A 338 -25.53 -13.83 0.07
C MET A 338 -24.06 -13.91 0.46
N TYR A 339 -23.49 -15.13 0.53
CA TYR A 339 -22.07 -15.35 0.79
C TYR A 339 -21.20 -14.73 -0.30
N LEU A 340 -21.46 -14.97 -1.58
CA LEU A 340 -20.71 -14.41 -2.70
C LEU A 340 -20.83 -12.87 -2.78
N LEU A 341 -22.01 -12.32 -2.47
CA LEU A 341 -22.18 -10.86 -2.38
C LEU A 341 -21.33 -10.25 -1.23
N ARG A 342 -21.08 -10.99 -0.17
CA ARG A 342 -20.18 -10.53 0.90
C ARG A 342 -18.72 -10.63 0.49
N GLU A 343 -18.29 -11.79 -0.02
CA GLU A 343 -16.88 -12.09 -0.29
C GLU A 343 -16.37 -11.45 -1.59
N ASP A 344 -17.14 -11.54 -2.69
CA ASP A 344 -16.66 -11.17 -4.02
C ASP A 344 -17.10 -9.75 -4.45
N PHE A 345 -18.24 -9.27 -3.94
CA PHE A 345 -18.76 -7.91 -4.19
C PHE A 345 -18.46 -6.94 -3.04
N ASN A 346 -18.06 -7.46 -1.88
CA ASN A 346 -17.82 -6.70 -0.64
C ASN A 346 -19.04 -5.89 -0.14
N GLY A 347 -20.26 -6.42 -0.38
CA GLY A 347 -21.51 -5.79 0.04
C GLY A 347 -21.67 -5.77 1.55
N SER A 348 -22.24 -4.69 2.13
CA SER A 348 -22.58 -4.67 3.56
C SER A 348 -23.76 -5.61 3.86
N TYR A 349 -23.83 -6.19 5.04
CA TYR A 349 -24.92 -7.08 5.42
C TYR A 349 -26.32 -6.45 5.34
N PRO A 350 -26.52 -5.16 5.70
CA PRO A 350 -27.78 -4.47 5.46
C PRO A 350 -28.15 -4.39 3.98
N TYR A 351 -27.20 -4.05 3.10
CA TYR A 351 -27.38 -4.03 1.65
C TYR A 351 -27.79 -5.40 1.11
N ILE A 352 -27.09 -6.47 1.55
CA ILE A 352 -27.39 -7.85 1.15
C ILE A 352 -28.81 -8.23 1.59
N GLY A 353 -29.18 -7.97 2.85
CA GLY A 353 -30.53 -8.26 3.37
C GLY A 353 -31.62 -7.56 2.57
N GLN A 354 -31.44 -6.28 2.25
CA GLN A 354 -32.39 -5.48 1.45
C GLN A 354 -32.56 -6.06 0.03
N ARG A 355 -31.45 -6.52 -0.57
CA ARG A 355 -31.43 -7.09 -1.93
C ARG A 355 -32.22 -8.41 -2.04
N PHE A 356 -32.30 -9.20 -0.97
CA PHE A 356 -33.02 -10.46 -0.91
C PHE A 356 -34.40 -10.34 -0.26
N GLY A 357 -35.20 -9.34 -0.66
CA GLY A 357 -36.59 -9.17 -0.25
C GLY A 357 -36.77 -8.47 1.09
N GLY A 358 -35.89 -7.55 1.46
CA GLY A 358 -35.97 -6.75 2.69
C GLY A 358 -35.72 -7.58 3.95
N ARG A 359 -34.85 -8.56 3.89
CA ARG A 359 -34.49 -9.39 5.05
C ARG A 359 -33.58 -8.60 5.99
N ASP A 360 -33.70 -8.93 7.28
CA ASP A 360 -32.82 -8.38 8.28
C ASP A 360 -31.35 -8.73 8.01
N HIS A 361 -30.44 -7.83 8.33
CA HIS A 361 -28.98 -8.03 8.17
C HIS A 361 -28.46 -9.25 8.91
N THR A 362 -29.08 -9.64 10.04
CA THR A 362 -28.75 -10.86 10.78
C THR A 362 -28.97 -12.13 9.95
N THR A 363 -30.00 -12.13 9.06
CA THR A 363 -30.23 -13.25 8.12
C THR A 363 -29.04 -13.39 7.14
N ALA A 364 -28.49 -12.28 6.67
CA ALA A 364 -27.32 -12.32 5.79
C ALA A 364 -26.04 -12.77 6.51
N ILE A 365 -25.85 -12.36 7.76
CA ILE A 365 -24.75 -12.82 8.62
C ILE A 365 -24.86 -14.34 8.84
N HIS A 366 -26.02 -14.82 9.26
CA HIS A 366 -26.22 -16.27 9.46
C HIS A 366 -26.05 -17.09 8.19
N ALA A 367 -26.48 -16.57 7.03
CA ALA A 367 -26.27 -17.23 5.75
C ALA A 367 -24.80 -17.35 5.40
N HIS A 368 -24.04 -16.27 5.59
CA HIS A 368 -22.61 -16.21 5.36
C HIS A 368 -21.85 -17.21 6.25
N ASP A 369 -22.08 -17.16 7.58
CA ASP A 369 -21.41 -18.03 8.55
C ASP A 369 -21.74 -19.51 8.31
N LYS A 370 -23.00 -19.79 7.93
CA LYS A 370 -23.44 -21.15 7.61
C LYS A 370 -22.69 -21.70 6.40
N ILE A 371 -22.58 -20.94 5.31
CA ILE A 371 -21.84 -21.39 4.12
C ILE A 371 -20.37 -21.63 4.44
N ILE A 372 -19.73 -20.78 5.22
CA ILE A 372 -18.34 -21.00 5.68
C ILE A 372 -18.21 -22.30 6.47
N GLN A 373 -19.15 -22.58 7.38
CA GLN A 373 -19.13 -23.81 8.17
C GLN A 373 -19.36 -25.06 7.30
N GLU A 374 -20.31 -24.99 6.34
CA GLU A 374 -20.58 -26.09 5.41
C GLU A 374 -19.39 -26.34 4.47
N MET A 375 -18.75 -25.33 3.95
CA MET A 375 -17.52 -25.46 3.13
C MET A 375 -16.35 -26.12 3.90
N ARG A 376 -16.28 -25.97 5.21
CA ARG A 376 -15.27 -26.66 6.04
C ARG A 376 -15.56 -28.16 6.21
N LYS A 377 -16.79 -28.58 6.04
CA LYS A 377 -17.26 -29.98 6.26
C LYS A 377 -17.40 -30.74 4.95
N GLU A 378 -17.80 -30.09 3.88
CA GLU A 378 -18.17 -30.71 2.61
C GLU A 378 -17.34 -30.15 1.46
N GLY A 379 -16.44 -30.95 0.89
CA GLY A 379 -15.63 -30.58 -0.27
C GLY A 379 -16.46 -30.28 -1.54
N THR A 380 -17.64 -30.88 -1.67
CA THR A 380 -18.57 -30.67 -2.79
C THR A 380 -19.07 -29.22 -2.88
N LEU A 381 -19.34 -28.57 -1.75
CA LEU A 381 -19.78 -27.17 -1.72
C LEU A 381 -18.67 -26.21 -2.17
N ILE A 382 -17.42 -26.53 -1.90
CA ILE A 382 -16.27 -25.75 -2.37
C ILE A 382 -16.21 -25.75 -3.91
N GLU A 383 -16.45 -26.93 -4.52
CA GLU A 383 -16.48 -27.05 -5.97
C GLU A 383 -17.68 -26.34 -6.60
N GLU A 384 -18.88 -26.41 -5.97
CA GLU A 384 -20.07 -25.66 -6.42
C GLU A 384 -19.78 -24.16 -6.43
N VAL A 385 -19.26 -23.61 -5.33
CA VAL A 385 -18.91 -22.18 -5.22
C VAL A 385 -17.83 -21.78 -6.24
N LYS A 386 -16.85 -22.66 -6.48
CA LYS A 386 -15.80 -22.42 -7.47
C LYS A 386 -16.36 -22.30 -8.87
N ARG A 387 -17.24 -23.25 -9.29
CA ARG A 387 -17.89 -23.21 -10.61
C ARG A 387 -18.80 -21.99 -10.78
N ILE A 388 -19.51 -21.59 -9.72
CA ILE A 388 -20.32 -20.36 -9.76
C ILE A 388 -19.43 -19.14 -9.95
N ARG A 389 -18.28 -19.06 -9.27
CA ARG A 389 -17.30 -18.00 -9.46
C ARG A 389 -16.76 -17.95 -10.88
N GLU A 390 -16.39 -19.09 -11.46
CA GLU A 390 -15.96 -19.19 -12.86
C GLU A 390 -17.03 -18.59 -13.80
N LYS A 391 -18.31 -18.95 -13.60
CA LYS A 391 -19.44 -18.42 -14.35
C LYS A 391 -19.64 -16.90 -14.19
N ILE A 392 -19.47 -16.37 -12.97
CA ILE A 392 -19.54 -14.93 -12.71
C ILE A 392 -18.49 -14.17 -13.51
N TYR A 393 -17.29 -14.74 -13.65
CA TYR A 393 -16.20 -14.12 -14.41
C TYR A 393 -16.35 -14.26 -15.92
N GLU A 394 -17.13 -15.20 -16.44
CA GLU A 394 -17.46 -15.34 -17.86
C GLU A 394 -18.44 -14.26 -18.37
N TYR A 395 -19.37 -13.77 -17.54
CA TYR A 395 -20.33 -12.71 -17.90
C TYR A 395 -19.70 -11.32 -18.09
N GLY A 396 -18.42 -11.17 -18.04
CA GLY A 396 -17.71 -9.90 -18.19
C GLY A 396 -17.01 -9.72 -19.53
N GLU A 397 -17.35 -10.53 -20.56
CA GLU A 397 -16.94 -10.32 -21.95
C GLU A 397 -17.96 -9.49 -22.74
#